data_d4e0808fd47938b4737afedfecad2b1e
#
_entry.id   d4e0808fd47938b4737afedfecad2b1e
#
_cell.length_a   1.000
_cell.length_b   1.000
_cell.length_c   1.000
_cell.angle_alpha   90.00
_cell.angle_beta   90.00
_cell.angle_gamma   90.00
#
_symmetry.space_group_name_H-M   'P 1'
#
loop_
_entity.id
_entity.type
_entity.pdbx_description
1 polymer ?
#
loop_
_entity_poly.entity_id
_entity_poly.type
_entity_poly.pdbx_seq_one_letter_code
_entity_poly.pdbx_strand_id
1 'polypeptide(L)'
;MEKIITGFNPVNEGWQYMWVITLLGMIGLGIAVERFIYIFLKSSRGRGVFMHSIANLLKAGKFDEAQNLAGSTKLPIARILYSILSHREKGKDAMKEAFEETYMTEAPRINRYIVLLQISASVSTLLGLLGDCWGLIVTFDAIANKPAAERPKAMADGIAMAMAATYMGLVVAIPLLVVQGLFSMQSERLIEELEEKGMKVINILG
;
A
#
# COMPACT_ATOMS: atom_id res chain seq x y z
N MET A 1 22.03 -19.57 -6.30
CA MET A 1 20.85 -19.50 -7.21
C MET A 1 20.22 -20.87 -7.46
N GLU A 2 21.01 -21.88 -7.75
CA GLU A 2 20.49 -23.23 -8.01
C GLU A 2 19.61 -23.78 -6.88
N LYS A 3 19.99 -23.61 -5.61
CA LYS A 3 19.19 -24.06 -4.45
C LYS A 3 17.88 -23.28 -4.25
N ILE A 4 17.76 -22.07 -4.73
CA ILE A 4 16.50 -21.32 -4.73
C ILE A 4 15.54 -21.90 -5.77
N ILE A 5 16.05 -22.19 -6.97
CA ILE A 5 15.26 -22.80 -8.06
C ILE A 5 14.81 -24.21 -7.66
N THR A 6 15.69 -24.99 -7.03
CA THR A 6 15.35 -26.32 -6.53
C THR A 6 14.33 -26.29 -5.39
N GLY A 7 14.27 -25.20 -4.61
CA GLY A 7 13.28 -25.00 -3.54
C GLY A 7 11.82 -24.95 -4.03
N PHE A 8 11.59 -24.63 -5.30
CA PHE A 8 10.24 -24.71 -5.91
C PHE A 8 9.82 -26.10 -6.36
N ASN A 9 10.73 -27.08 -6.32
CA ASN A 9 10.43 -28.42 -6.76
C ASN A 9 9.59 -29.17 -5.70
N PRO A 10 8.42 -29.76 -6.06
CA PRO A 10 7.57 -30.52 -5.15
C PRO A 10 8.24 -31.72 -4.46
N VAL A 11 9.39 -32.17 -4.97
CA VAL A 11 10.19 -33.25 -4.38
C VAL A 11 10.93 -32.79 -3.11
N ASN A 12 11.16 -31.48 -2.97
CA ASN A 12 11.86 -30.93 -1.80
C ASN A 12 10.85 -30.52 -0.73
N GLU A 13 11.12 -30.87 0.51
CA GLU A 13 10.29 -30.44 1.63
C GLU A 13 10.37 -28.91 1.82
N GLY A 14 9.21 -28.29 2.06
CA GLY A 14 9.14 -26.83 2.21
C GLY A 14 8.84 -26.04 0.92
N TRP A 15 8.65 -26.71 -0.23
CA TRP A 15 8.29 -26.08 -1.49
C TRP A 15 7.00 -25.23 -1.40
N GLN A 16 6.07 -25.61 -0.53
CA GLN A 16 4.82 -24.89 -0.29
C GLN A 16 5.08 -23.44 0.18
N TYR A 17 6.04 -23.24 1.09
CA TYR A 17 6.40 -21.91 1.59
C TYR A 17 6.92 -21.00 0.47
N MET A 18 7.75 -21.53 -0.43
CA MET A 18 8.28 -20.79 -1.57
C MET A 18 7.18 -20.29 -2.51
N TRP A 19 6.19 -21.13 -2.81
CA TRP A 19 5.06 -20.76 -3.66
C TRP A 19 4.14 -19.74 -2.98
N VAL A 20 3.85 -19.90 -1.70
CA VAL A 20 3.00 -18.96 -0.95
C VAL A 20 3.68 -17.59 -0.87
N ILE A 21 4.99 -17.54 -0.59
CA ILE A 21 5.76 -16.30 -0.57
C ILE A 21 5.74 -15.61 -1.95
N THR A 22 5.93 -16.38 -3.02
CA THR A 22 5.88 -15.86 -4.39
C THR A 22 4.49 -15.31 -4.73
N LEU A 23 3.43 -16.01 -4.36
CA LEU A 23 2.05 -15.55 -4.55
C LEU A 23 1.77 -14.25 -3.81
N LEU A 24 2.22 -14.14 -2.55
CA LEU A 24 2.12 -12.90 -1.78
C LEU A 24 2.90 -11.76 -2.42
N GLY A 25 4.08 -12.06 -2.97
CA GLY A 25 4.88 -11.08 -3.73
C GLY A 25 4.14 -10.57 -4.97
N MET A 26 3.51 -11.45 -5.72
CA MET A 26 2.71 -11.06 -6.90
C MET A 26 1.49 -10.22 -6.51
N ILE A 27 0.77 -10.59 -5.46
CA ILE A 27 -0.36 -9.81 -4.93
C ILE A 27 0.13 -8.44 -4.47
N GLY A 28 1.22 -8.38 -3.68
CA GLY A 28 1.81 -7.13 -3.22
C GLY A 28 2.25 -6.23 -4.38
N LEU A 29 2.86 -6.79 -5.41
CA LEU A 29 3.24 -6.04 -6.61
C LEU A 29 2.00 -5.48 -7.35
N GLY A 30 0.95 -6.27 -7.49
CA GLY A 30 -0.33 -5.83 -8.08
C GLY A 30 -0.93 -4.64 -7.33
N ILE A 31 -0.96 -4.72 -5.98
CA ILE A 31 -1.41 -3.62 -5.12
C ILE A 31 -0.49 -2.40 -5.26
N ALA A 32 0.83 -2.60 -5.31
CA ALA A 32 1.80 -1.51 -5.47
C ALA A 32 1.58 -0.76 -6.79
N VAL A 33 1.38 -1.46 -7.90
CA VAL A 33 1.09 -0.85 -9.21
C VAL A 33 -0.24 -0.10 -9.19
N GLU A 34 -1.30 -0.68 -8.62
CA GLU A 34 -2.61 -0.03 -8.50
C GLU A 34 -2.51 1.26 -7.68
N ARG A 35 -1.82 1.21 -6.53
CA ARG A 35 -1.64 2.37 -5.65
C ARG A 35 -0.76 3.44 -6.28
N PHE A 36 0.28 3.06 -6.99
CA PHE A 36 1.08 4.01 -7.77
C PHE A 36 0.24 4.79 -8.76
N ILE A 37 -0.58 4.09 -9.54
CA ILE A 37 -1.50 4.73 -10.51
C ILE A 37 -2.49 5.66 -9.78
N TYR A 38 -3.09 5.20 -8.69
CA TYR A 38 -4.09 5.98 -7.95
C TYR A 38 -3.48 7.24 -7.33
N ILE A 39 -2.39 7.11 -6.60
CA ILE A 39 -1.77 8.22 -5.84
C ILE A 39 -1.12 9.22 -6.80
N PHE A 40 -0.27 8.74 -7.72
CA PHE A 40 0.55 9.64 -8.55
C PHE A 40 -0.15 10.12 -9.82
N LEU A 41 -0.97 9.28 -10.48
CA LEU A 41 -1.61 9.67 -11.74
C LEU A 41 -3.03 10.22 -11.50
N LYS A 42 -3.83 9.58 -10.67
CA LYS A 42 -5.25 9.93 -10.54
C LYS A 42 -5.51 10.99 -9.47
N SER A 43 -4.79 10.95 -8.35
CA SER A 43 -5.02 11.85 -7.21
C SER A 43 -4.14 13.10 -7.23
N SER A 44 -2.97 13.05 -7.87
CA SER A 44 -1.99 14.15 -7.89
C SER A 44 -2.01 14.99 -9.17
N ARG A 45 -2.36 14.36 -10.31
CA ARG A 45 -2.22 15.00 -11.62
C ARG A 45 -3.28 16.09 -11.82
N GLY A 46 -2.85 17.31 -12.12
CA GLY A 46 -3.72 18.45 -12.36
C GLY A 46 -4.24 19.18 -11.12
N ARG A 47 -3.94 18.69 -9.91
CA ARG A 47 -4.40 19.26 -8.65
C ARG A 47 -3.99 20.71 -8.46
N GLY A 48 -2.73 21.07 -8.79
CA GLY A 48 -2.24 22.44 -8.68
C GLY A 48 -3.00 23.42 -9.57
N VAL A 49 -3.21 23.05 -10.83
CA VAL A 49 -3.97 23.86 -11.79
C VAL A 49 -5.44 24.00 -11.34
N PHE A 50 -6.04 22.90 -10.92
CA PHE A 50 -7.41 22.90 -10.39
C PHE A 50 -7.56 23.82 -9.18
N MET A 51 -6.67 23.72 -8.18
CA MET A 51 -6.72 24.57 -6.99
C MET A 51 -6.50 26.04 -7.29
N HIS A 52 -5.60 26.38 -8.24
CA HIS A 52 -5.40 27.73 -8.69
C HIS A 52 -6.66 28.31 -9.37
N SER A 53 -7.30 27.52 -10.23
CA SER A 53 -8.56 27.91 -10.89
C SER A 53 -9.69 28.12 -9.88
N ILE A 54 -9.88 27.22 -8.92
CA ILE A 54 -10.86 27.36 -7.84
C ILE A 54 -10.58 28.61 -7.01
N ALA A 55 -9.33 28.86 -6.61
CA ALA A 55 -8.97 30.02 -5.82
C ALA A 55 -9.27 31.33 -6.54
N ASN A 56 -9.04 31.41 -7.85
CA ASN A 56 -9.36 32.58 -8.66
C ASN A 56 -10.89 32.81 -8.77
N LEU A 57 -11.66 31.75 -8.97
CA LEU A 57 -13.14 31.83 -9.03
C LEU A 57 -13.74 32.29 -7.69
N LEU A 58 -13.23 31.76 -6.57
CA LEU A 58 -13.68 32.14 -5.22
C LEU A 58 -13.36 33.63 -4.94
N LYS A 59 -12.14 34.11 -5.30
CA LYS A 59 -11.78 35.53 -5.17
C LYS A 59 -12.61 36.45 -6.03
N ALA A 60 -13.06 35.96 -7.20
CA ALA A 60 -13.93 36.71 -8.11
C ALA A 60 -15.42 36.68 -7.71
N GLY A 61 -15.78 35.99 -6.61
CA GLY A 61 -17.17 35.82 -6.17
C GLY A 61 -18.00 34.89 -7.08
N LYS A 62 -17.37 34.15 -8.00
CA LYS A 62 -18.02 33.27 -8.97
C LYS A 62 -18.21 31.85 -8.40
N PHE A 63 -19.04 31.74 -7.37
CA PHE A 63 -19.19 30.51 -6.60
C PHE A 63 -19.84 29.38 -7.43
N ASP A 64 -20.80 29.69 -8.31
CA ASP A 64 -21.46 28.69 -9.15
C ASP A 64 -20.51 28.09 -10.20
N GLU A 65 -19.65 28.92 -10.79
CA GLU A 65 -18.60 28.44 -11.70
C GLU A 65 -17.59 27.55 -10.95
N ALA A 66 -17.22 27.91 -9.72
CA ALA A 66 -16.34 27.11 -8.88
C ALA A 66 -16.98 25.76 -8.51
N GLN A 67 -18.26 25.74 -8.17
CA GLN A 67 -19.00 24.52 -7.87
C GLN A 67 -19.09 23.60 -9.10
N ASN A 68 -19.40 24.15 -10.28
CA ASN A 68 -19.47 23.40 -11.53
C ASN A 68 -18.09 22.80 -11.90
N LEU A 69 -17.02 23.57 -11.76
CA LEU A 69 -15.65 23.10 -11.97
C LEU A 69 -15.30 21.95 -11.00
N ALA A 70 -15.65 22.08 -9.73
CA ALA A 70 -15.44 21.03 -8.74
C ALA A 70 -16.25 19.77 -9.06
N GLY A 71 -17.50 19.90 -9.51
CA GLY A 71 -18.36 18.76 -9.90
C GLY A 71 -17.89 18.04 -11.16
N SER A 72 -17.21 18.72 -12.08
CA SER A 72 -16.67 18.12 -13.31
C SER A 72 -15.38 17.32 -13.11
N THR A 73 -14.73 17.44 -11.95
CA THR A 73 -13.40 16.89 -11.67
C THR A 73 -13.48 15.71 -10.69
N LYS A 74 -12.77 14.62 -11.01
CA LYS A 74 -12.77 13.38 -10.19
C LYS A 74 -11.69 13.37 -9.08
N LEU A 75 -11.04 14.49 -8.83
CA LEU A 75 -10.03 14.60 -7.76
C LEU A 75 -10.70 14.52 -6.38
N PRO A 76 -10.07 13.89 -5.37
CA PRO A 76 -10.58 13.88 -4.00
C PRO A 76 -10.88 15.29 -3.45
N ILE A 77 -9.96 16.22 -3.65
CA ILE A 77 -10.14 17.62 -3.24
C ILE A 77 -11.33 18.28 -3.94
N ALA A 78 -11.59 17.95 -5.21
CA ALA A 78 -12.70 18.53 -5.94
C ALA A 78 -14.06 18.09 -5.36
N ARG A 79 -14.18 16.84 -4.91
CA ARG A 79 -15.39 16.33 -4.24
C ARG A 79 -15.65 17.05 -2.92
N ILE A 80 -14.59 17.28 -2.14
CA ILE A 80 -14.68 18.03 -0.89
C ILE A 80 -15.14 19.46 -1.16
N LEU A 81 -14.52 20.14 -2.12
CA LEU A 81 -14.89 21.52 -2.45
C LEU A 81 -16.30 21.63 -3.05
N TYR A 82 -16.72 20.66 -3.84
CA TYR A 82 -18.10 20.58 -4.34
C TYR A 82 -19.10 20.46 -3.19
N SER A 83 -18.83 19.60 -2.20
CA SER A 83 -19.69 19.43 -1.03
C SER A 83 -19.78 20.71 -0.21
N ILE A 84 -18.65 21.38 0.07
CA ILE A 84 -18.62 22.65 0.78
C ILE A 84 -19.43 23.72 0.03
N LEU A 85 -19.17 23.91 -1.28
CA LEU A 85 -19.81 24.93 -2.10
C LEU A 85 -21.31 24.71 -2.27
N SER A 86 -21.78 23.47 -2.34
CA SER A 86 -23.20 23.13 -2.43
C SER A 86 -23.99 23.46 -1.15
N HIS A 87 -23.31 23.62 -0.02
CA HIS A 87 -23.93 23.97 1.27
C HIS A 87 -23.66 25.42 1.70
N ARG A 88 -23.06 26.27 0.84
CA ARG A 88 -22.66 27.64 1.19
C ARG A 88 -23.84 28.50 1.67
N GLU A 89 -25.03 28.33 1.08
CA GLU A 89 -26.22 29.13 1.41
C GLU A 89 -26.83 28.78 2.77
N LYS A 90 -26.48 27.60 3.33
CA LYS A 90 -26.94 27.13 4.63
C LYS A 90 -26.08 27.61 5.79
N GLY A 91 -24.98 28.31 5.51
CA GLY A 91 -24.09 28.89 6.51
C GLY A 91 -22.89 28.01 6.83
N LYS A 92 -22.02 28.56 7.71
CA LYS A 92 -20.69 27.98 8.02
C LYS A 92 -20.73 26.59 8.64
N ASP A 93 -21.71 26.34 9.50
CA ASP A 93 -21.80 25.03 10.19
C ASP A 93 -22.24 23.93 9.21
N ALA A 94 -23.16 24.22 8.29
CA ALA A 94 -23.56 23.29 7.24
C ALA A 94 -22.40 22.98 6.27
N MET A 95 -21.54 23.97 5.97
CA MET A 95 -20.33 23.74 5.17
C MET A 95 -19.33 22.84 5.89
N LYS A 96 -19.16 22.98 7.21
CA LYS A 96 -18.28 22.11 8.01
C LYS A 96 -18.81 20.68 8.05
N GLU A 97 -20.09 20.50 8.30
CA GLU A 97 -20.73 19.17 8.32
C GLU A 97 -20.56 18.47 6.96
N ALA A 98 -20.80 19.16 5.86
CA ALA A 98 -20.62 18.64 4.51
C ALA A 98 -19.15 18.32 4.17
N PHE A 99 -18.21 19.10 4.71
CA PHE A 99 -16.79 18.83 4.63
C PHE A 99 -16.45 17.53 5.36
N GLU A 100 -16.84 17.42 6.64
CA GLU A 100 -16.53 16.26 7.49
C GLU A 100 -17.07 14.97 6.90
N GLU A 101 -18.33 14.95 6.43
CA GLU A 101 -18.95 13.80 5.78
C GLU A 101 -18.15 13.34 4.56
N THR A 102 -17.79 14.29 3.69
CA THR A 102 -17.05 13.99 2.46
C THR A 102 -15.61 13.58 2.77
N TYR A 103 -14.96 14.24 3.73
CA TYR A 103 -13.60 13.93 4.17
C TYR A 103 -13.52 12.51 4.77
N MET A 104 -14.46 12.12 5.64
CA MET A 104 -14.53 10.77 6.19
C MET A 104 -14.70 9.68 5.13
N THR A 105 -15.21 10.04 3.94
CA THR A 105 -15.36 9.12 2.82
C THR A 105 -14.09 9.08 1.94
N GLU A 106 -13.47 10.24 1.67
CA GLU A 106 -12.35 10.34 0.72
C GLU A 106 -11.00 9.99 1.36
N ALA A 107 -10.75 10.34 2.63
CA ALA A 107 -9.50 10.02 3.31
C ALA A 107 -9.20 8.50 3.39
N PRO A 108 -10.16 7.63 3.78
CA PRO A 108 -9.93 6.19 3.75
C PRO A 108 -9.69 5.63 2.34
N ARG A 109 -10.26 6.24 1.30
CA ARG A 109 -10.02 5.83 -0.10
C ARG A 109 -8.58 6.05 -0.53
N ILE A 110 -7.93 7.10 -0.04
CA ILE A 110 -6.52 7.39 -0.32
C ILE A 110 -5.64 6.34 0.36
N ASN A 111 -5.90 6.01 1.62
CA ASN A 111 -5.15 5.01 2.41
C ASN A 111 -5.49 3.55 2.08
N ARG A 112 -6.53 3.32 1.29
CA ARG A 112 -7.00 1.98 0.98
C ARG A 112 -5.86 1.13 0.41
N TYR A 113 -5.76 -0.12 0.86
CA TYR A 113 -4.79 -1.14 0.43
C TYR A 113 -3.31 -0.88 0.79
N ILE A 114 -2.91 0.29 1.27
CA ILE A 114 -1.51 0.53 1.68
C ILE A 114 -1.13 -0.41 2.83
N VAL A 115 -2.05 -0.63 3.78
CA VAL A 115 -1.86 -1.57 4.90
C VAL A 115 -1.67 -3.01 4.41
N LEU A 116 -2.31 -3.40 3.29
CA LEU A 116 -2.13 -4.73 2.73
C LEU A 116 -0.72 -4.98 2.20
N LEU A 117 -0.01 -3.95 1.72
CA LEU A 117 1.40 -4.07 1.35
C LEU A 117 2.26 -4.42 2.56
N GLN A 118 2.02 -3.76 3.68
CA GLN A 118 2.71 -4.05 4.95
C GLN A 118 2.42 -5.46 5.43
N ILE A 119 1.16 -5.88 5.41
CA ILE A 119 0.74 -7.24 5.81
C ILE A 119 1.42 -8.26 4.90
N SER A 120 1.39 -8.07 3.57
CA SER A 120 2.01 -8.99 2.62
C SER A 120 3.52 -9.13 2.85
N ALA A 121 4.22 -8.03 3.13
CA ALA A 121 5.64 -8.04 3.44
C ALA A 121 5.93 -8.77 4.76
N SER A 122 5.19 -8.45 5.83
CA SER A 122 5.37 -9.08 7.14
C SER A 122 5.08 -10.58 7.08
N VAL A 123 4.00 -10.99 6.42
CA VAL A 123 3.64 -12.41 6.27
C VAL A 123 4.69 -13.14 5.42
N SER A 124 5.24 -12.51 4.37
CA SER A 124 6.31 -13.12 3.56
C SER A 124 7.57 -13.39 4.39
N THR A 125 7.95 -12.45 5.26
CA THR A 125 9.09 -12.64 6.19
C THR A 125 8.84 -13.76 7.18
N LEU A 126 7.65 -13.80 7.80
CA LEU A 126 7.28 -14.84 8.77
C LEU A 126 7.18 -16.23 8.13
N LEU A 127 6.66 -16.31 6.91
CA LEU A 127 6.64 -17.56 6.15
C LEU A 127 8.05 -18.03 5.76
N GLY A 128 8.94 -17.10 5.44
CA GLY A 128 10.35 -17.42 5.23
C GLY A 128 10.98 -18.05 6.48
N LEU A 129 10.79 -17.43 7.64
CA LEU A 129 11.26 -17.97 8.92
C LEU A 129 10.61 -19.30 9.29
N LEU A 130 9.31 -19.46 9.02
CA LEU A 130 8.60 -20.72 9.22
C LEU A 130 9.17 -21.83 8.34
N GLY A 131 9.51 -21.50 7.09
CA GLY A 131 10.19 -22.41 6.15
C GLY A 131 11.57 -22.84 6.65
N ASP A 132 12.35 -21.94 7.27
CA ASP A 132 13.62 -22.26 7.92
C ASP A 132 13.42 -23.28 9.05
N CYS A 133 12.49 -22.98 9.97
CA CYS A 133 12.23 -23.86 11.11
C CYS A 133 11.83 -25.28 10.63
N TRP A 134 10.92 -25.34 9.67
CA TRP A 134 10.48 -26.62 9.09
C TRP A 134 11.62 -27.37 8.41
N GLY A 135 12.40 -26.67 7.55
CA GLY A 135 13.55 -27.24 6.85
C GLY A 135 14.60 -27.80 7.79
N LEU A 136 14.87 -27.14 8.92
CA LEU A 136 15.80 -27.64 9.94
C LEU A 136 15.27 -28.88 10.65
N ILE A 137 13.98 -28.91 11.04
CA ILE A 137 13.35 -30.08 11.69
C ILE A 137 13.51 -31.30 10.79
N VAL A 138 13.14 -31.19 9.52
CA VAL A 138 13.23 -32.28 8.54
C VAL A 138 14.68 -32.70 8.31
N THR A 139 15.61 -31.74 8.26
CA THR A 139 17.04 -32.03 8.09
C THR A 139 17.58 -32.84 9.25
N PHE A 140 17.26 -32.49 10.48
CA PHE A 140 17.70 -33.24 11.65
C PHE A 140 17.11 -34.64 11.73
N ASP A 141 15.82 -34.79 11.38
CA ASP A 141 15.18 -36.10 11.32
C ASP A 141 15.84 -37.00 10.26
N ALA A 142 16.07 -36.48 9.06
CA ALA A 142 16.73 -37.20 7.99
C ALA A 142 18.18 -37.64 8.34
N ILE A 143 18.92 -36.81 9.07
CA ILE A 143 20.30 -37.09 9.48
C ILE A 143 20.38 -38.19 10.55
N ALA A 144 19.38 -38.29 11.42
CA ALA A 144 19.34 -39.30 12.48
C ALA A 144 19.49 -40.71 11.93
N ASN A 145 18.92 -40.98 10.74
CA ASN A 145 18.91 -42.29 10.08
C ASN A 145 20.06 -42.50 9.07
N LYS A 146 21.03 -41.55 8.94
CA LYS A 146 22.14 -41.65 7.98
C LYS A 146 23.42 -42.18 8.62
N PRO A 147 24.30 -42.87 7.83
CA PRO A 147 25.65 -43.24 8.25
C PRO A 147 26.45 -41.99 8.68
N ALA A 148 27.30 -42.14 9.70
CA ALA A 148 28.07 -41.02 10.27
C ALA A 148 28.90 -40.24 9.23
N ALA A 149 29.44 -40.90 8.22
CA ALA A 149 30.22 -40.27 7.15
C ALA A 149 29.41 -39.34 6.23
N GLU A 150 28.09 -39.54 6.11
CA GLU A 150 27.20 -38.76 5.23
C GLU A 150 26.50 -37.62 5.95
N ARG A 151 26.43 -37.65 7.28
CA ARG A 151 25.72 -36.65 8.10
C ARG A 151 26.17 -35.20 7.85
N PRO A 152 27.49 -34.88 7.80
CA PRO A 152 27.91 -33.50 7.61
C PRO A 152 27.43 -32.90 6.29
N LYS A 153 27.50 -33.69 5.22
CA LYS A 153 27.02 -33.24 3.89
C LYS A 153 25.52 -33.04 3.88
N ALA A 154 24.76 -34.01 4.41
CA ALA A 154 23.29 -33.91 4.48
C ALA A 154 22.83 -32.73 5.34
N MET A 155 23.53 -32.44 6.43
CA MET A 155 23.27 -31.28 7.28
C MET A 155 23.54 -29.96 6.55
N ALA A 156 24.68 -29.84 5.86
CA ALA A 156 24.99 -28.64 5.08
C ALA A 156 23.96 -28.38 3.95
N ASP A 157 23.53 -29.44 3.27
CA ASP A 157 22.55 -29.34 2.20
C ASP A 157 21.17 -28.96 2.74
N GLY A 158 20.73 -29.52 3.86
CA GLY A 158 19.45 -29.22 4.49
C GLY A 158 19.40 -27.79 5.04
N ILE A 159 20.44 -27.32 5.74
CA ILE A 159 20.53 -25.95 6.22
C ILE A 159 20.47 -24.96 5.04
N ALA A 160 21.24 -25.23 3.97
CA ALA A 160 21.23 -24.35 2.81
C ALA A 160 19.87 -24.32 2.09
N MET A 161 19.08 -25.40 2.15
CA MET A 161 17.72 -25.45 1.61
C MET A 161 16.75 -24.66 2.50
N ALA A 162 16.83 -24.82 3.81
CA ALA A 162 16.04 -24.06 4.76
C ALA A 162 16.26 -22.54 4.55
N MET A 163 17.49 -22.07 4.56
CA MET A 163 17.83 -20.66 4.35
C MET A 163 17.31 -20.08 3.02
N ALA A 164 17.03 -20.90 2.01
CA ALA A 164 16.47 -20.42 0.75
C ALA A 164 15.05 -19.84 0.93
N ALA A 165 14.24 -20.39 1.84
CA ALA A 165 12.91 -19.88 2.15
C ALA A 165 12.95 -18.50 2.79
N THR A 166 13.81 -18.28 3.78
CA THR A 166 14.02 -16.97 4.41
C THR A 166 14.56 -15.96 3.40
N TYR A 167 15.52 -16.35 2.58
CA TYR A 167 16.04 -15.47 1.54
C TYR A 167 14.91 -14.98 0.60
N MET A 168 14.05 -15.88 0.12
CA MET A 168 12.89 -15.52 -0.71
C MET A 168 11.90 -14.61 0.03
N GLY A 169 11.63 -14.91 1.31
CA GLY A 169 10.78 -14.07 2.16
C GLY A 169 11.28 -12.63 2.22
N LEU A 170 12.59 -12.45 2.41
CA LEU A 170 13.24 -11.13 2.47
C LEU A 170 13.27 -10.42 1.11
N VAL A 171 13.56 -11.15 0.02
CA VAL A 171 13.54 -10.58 -1.35
C VAL A 171 12.18 -10.01 -1.71
N VAL A 172 11.09 -10.62 -1.24
CA VAL A 172 9.72 -10.13 -1.44
C VAL A 172 9.40 -9.00 -0.45
N ALA A 173 9.73 -9.17 0.83
CA ALA A 173 9.31 -8.27 1.89
C ALA A 173 9.98 -6.89 1.79
N ILE A 174 11.29 -6.83 1.54
CA ILE A 174 12.04 -5.57 1.54
C ILE A 174 11.51 -4.56 0.52
N PRO A 175 11.34 -4.92 -0.79
CA PRO A 175 10.77 -3.99 -1.74
C PRO A 175 9.35 -3.53 -1.40
N LEU A 176 8.50 -4.45 -0.90
CA LEU A 176 7.13 -4.13 -0.52
C LEU A 176 7.07 -3.14 0.65
N LEU A 177 7.95 -3.28 1.67
CA LEU A 177 8.03 -2.34 2.79
C LEU A 177 8.51 -0.95 2.35
N VAL A 178 9.50 -0.88 1.47
CA VAL A 178 9.98 0.40 0.94
C VAL A 178 8.88 1.11 0.18
N VAL A 179 8.20 0.41 -0.72
CA VAL A 179 7.09 0.95 -1.51
C VAL A 179 5.92 1.37 -0.62
N GLN A 180 5.58 0.55 0.38
CA GLN A 180 4.54 0.86 1.37
C GLN A 180 4.85 2.14 2.12
N GLY A 181 6.09 2.31 2.61
CA GLY A 181 6.52 3.51 3.32
C GLY A 181 6.39 4.78 2.46
N LEU A 182 6.83 4.71 1.19
CA LEU A 182 6.70 5.82 0.24
C LEU A 182 5.23 6.18 -0.04
N PHE A 183 4.36 5.19 -0.19
CA PHE A 183 2.93 5.43 -0.40
C PHE A 183 2.24 5.99 0.84
N SER A 184 2.61 5.52 2.04
CA SER A 184 2.09 6.05 3.31
C SER A 184 2.39 7.53 3.45
N MET A 185 3.65 7.92 3.29
CA MET A 185 4.07 9.33 3.34
C MET A 185 3.32 10.20 2.33
N GLN A 186 3.13 9.70 1.11
CA GLN A 186 2.44 10.47 0.07
C GLN A 186 0.94 10.55 0.31
N SER A 187 0.31 9.49 0.83
CA SER A 187 -1.12 9.50 1.15
C SER A 187 -1.43 10.41 2.34
N GLU A 188 -0.58 10.41 3.37
CA GLU A 188 -0.70 11.32 4.51
C GLU A 188 -0.65 12.79 4.06
N ARG A 189 0.33 13.16 3.25
CA ARG A 189 0.40 14.52 2.67
C ARG A 189 -0.83 14.88 1.86
N LEU A 190 -1.40 13.94 1.11
CA LEU A 190 -2.63 14.18 0.37
C LEU A 190 -3.82 14.42 1.29
N ILE A 191 -3.94 13.67 2.37
CA ILE A 191 -5.01 13.78 3.36
C ILE A 191 -4.91 15.10 4.12
N GLU A 192 -3.71 15.47 4.58
CA GLU A 192 -3.44 16.76 5.23
C GLU A 192 -3.81 17.94 4.30
N GLU A 193 -3.47 17.84 3.02
CA GLU A 193 -3.82 18.86 2.04
C GLU A 193 -5.33 18.98 1.80
N LEU A 194 -6.07 17.86 1.83
CA LEU A 194 -7.53 17.88 1.75
C LEU A 194 -8.15 18.65 2.92
N GLU A 195 -7.64 18.41 4.13
CA GLU A 195 -8.09 19.05 5.36
C GLU A 195 -7.77 20.55 5.35
N GLU A 196 -6.48 20.92 5.12
CA GLU A 196 -6.03 22.31 5.09
C GLU A 196 -6.83 23.15 4.08
N LYS A 197 -6.94 22.65 2.85
CA LYS A 197 -7.61 23.40 1.78
C LYS A 197 -9.11 23.45 1.95
N GLY A 198 -9.73 22.35 2.43
CA GLY A 198 -11.16 22.34 2.76
C GLY A 198 -11.50 23.36 3.83
N MET A 199 -10.78 23.36 4.95
CA MET A 199 -10.97 24.32 6.05
C MET A 199 -10.71 25.75 5.61
N LYS A 200 -9.68 25.97 4.76
CA LYS A 200 -9.38 27.31 4.23
C LYS A 200 -10.53 27.87 3.38
N VAL A 201 -11.16 27.03 2.56
CA VAL A 201 -12.33 27.46 1.75
C VAL A 201 -13.52 27.80 2.64
N ILE A 202 -13.81 26.99 3.68
CA ILE A 202 -14.89 27.28 4.64
C ILE A 202 -14.66 28.63 5.32
N ASN A 203 -13.42 28.92 5.72
CA ASN A 203 -13.10 30.19 6.38
C ASN A 203 -13.11 31.43 5.45
N ILE A 204 -13.00 31.23 4.14
CA ILE A 204 -13.13 32.32 3.15
C ILE A 204 -14.62 32.60 2.88
N LEU A 205 -15.48 31.60 2.95
CA LEU A 205 -16.91 31.71 2.61
C LEU A 205 -17.80 32.05 3.80
N GLY A 206 -17.37 31.77 5.01
CA GLY A 206 -18.11 32.02 6.26
C GLY A 206 -17.40 32.94 7.20
#